data_d12ce2ab1932ae466e92a9934249add3
#
_entry.id   d12ce2ab1932ae466e92a9934249add3
#
_cell.length_a   1.000
_cell.length_b   1.000
_cell.length_c   1.000
_cell.angle_alpha   90.00
_cell.angle_beta   90.00
_cell.angle_gamma   90.00
#
_symmetry.space_group_name_H-M   'P 1'
#
loop_
_entity.id
_entity.type
_entity.pdbx_description
1 polymer ?
#
loop_
_entity_poly.entity_id
_entity_poly.type
_entity_poly.pdbx_seq_one_letter_code
_entity_poly.pdbx_strand_id
1 'polypeptide(L)'
;MGFLLSLCPFSALEGLTSLLGRLFVGIPSGRRRVLLSNLSYVFPHRKYDELLGIARKSAARMFEMGFFSLCYPFLGKDKLRRSILYTENTERMLSRMRASGDPVIIMIPHVCLLETLATSPHFRPQGNKRFGAIYRPNKNKALDDWINSGRLSVGIDTFSRKAGFSKTKEFLRRGNWLGVLFDQNAGNQGTLSFFLDRLASITSLPDLLQKATKARAVYASPRRLGFFQSSLELIELDTESSISFGAHDILADKIESHPHGFPDWLWSHSKWKTHYSPKVKFGLKSRRKLLPREIPRKLVFFIQMPNWLGDIIMTAPVLLALSQSRPDAKLILICKPQYKDLLEYLRLGDEVFSPGKVFSLSGMKAFFGMRKHFPDCHLLFTNSFRGDLEAFLSGSVHRFGLRRPRKPRPLLSHCFRANRQMLEGAKALHQSKLWEEMMAHFGLITKVSGQPYALKGLSRDPGKIGIVPGSSNNPRKRWAVKNWISLLSKLLADYPSVRVHLYGTQVDMPISNEISNSIGTD
;
A
#
# COMPACT_ATOMS: atom_id res chain seq x y z
N MET A 1 5.68 31.45 -18.40
CA MET A 1 4.66 30.38 -18.56
C MET A 1 3.33 30.75 -17.90
N GLY A 2 3.27 31.08 -16.60
CA GLY A 2 2.02 31.46 -15.94
C GLY A 2 1.28 32.66 -16.56
N PHE A 3 2.00 33.71 -16.96
CA PHE A 3 1.47 34.86 -17.67
C PHE A 3 0.82 34.44 -19.00
N LEU A 4 1.50 33.65 -19.82
CA LEU A 4 0.97 33.16 -21.11
C LEU A 4 -0.30 32.30 -20.92
N LEU A 5 -0.29 31.44 -19.92
CA LEU A 5 -1.46 30.63 -19.58
C LEU A 5 -2.64 31.49 -19.12
N SER A 6 -2.40 32.62 -18.42
CA SER A 6 -3.45 33.52 -17.94
C SER A 6 -4.18 34.27 -19.07
N LEU A 7 -3.57 34.37 -20.25
CA LEU A 7 -4.13 34.97 -21.46
C LEU A 7 -5.01 33.98 -22.27
N CYS A 8 -4.85 32.68 -22.04
CA CYS A 8 -5.61 31.66 -22.77
C CYS A 8 -7.08 31.62 -22.31
N PRO A 9 -8.03 31.35 -23.22
CA PRO A 9 -9.41 31.07 -22.84
C PRO A 9 -9.50 29.86 -21.88
N PHE A 10 -10.36 29.95 -20.87
CA PHE A 10 -10.51 28.87 -19.88
C PHE A 10 -10.96 27.55 -20.51
N SER A 11 -11.78 27.58 -21.56
CA SER A 11 -12.17 26.39 -22.32
C SER A 11 -10.99 25.69 -22.98
N ALA A 12 -10.04 26.45 -23.51
CA ALA A 12 -8.81 25.87 -24.11
C ALA A 12 -7.91 25.23 -23.02
N LEU A 13 -7.77 25.89 -21.88
CA LEU A 13 -7.02 25.35 -20.73
C LEU A 13 -7.70 24.10 -20.16
N GLU A 14 -9.02 24.06 -20.08
CA GLU A 14 -9.77 22.88 -19.64
C GLU A 14 -9.57 21.70 -20.61
N GLY A 15 -9.63 21.97 -21.91
CA GLY A 15 -9.29 20.97 -22.94
C GLY A 15 -7.87 20.43 -22.80
N LEU A 16 -6.91 21.33 -22.58
CA LEU A 16 -5.52 20.96 -22.38
C LEU A 16 -5.32 20.12 -21.10
N THR A 17 -5.90 20.50 -19.97
CA THR A 17 -5.80 19.71 -18.73
C THR A 17 -6.46 18.35 -18.88
N SER A 18 -7.56 18.25 -19.62
CA SER A 18 -8.23 16.99 -19.94
C SER A 18 -7.34 16.08 -20.79
N LEU A 19 -6.68 16.63 -21.82
CA LEU A 19 -5.71 15.90 -22.65
C LEU A 19 -4.52 15.41 -21.79
N LEU A 20 -3.92 16.29 -21.00
CA LEU A 20 -2.81 15.94 -20.11
C LEU A 20 -3.21 14.86 -19.09
N GLY A 21 -4.44 14.91 -18.56
CA GLY A 21 -4.99 13.88 -17.68
C GLY A 21 -5.10 12.50 -18.37
N ARG A 22 -5.54 12.47 -19.63
CA ARG A 22 -5.59 11.25 -20.42
C ARG A 22 -4.19 10.69 -20.69
N LEU A 23 -3.24 11.54 -21.07
CA LEU A 23 -1.84 11.15 -21.30
C LEU A 23 -1.19 10.63 -20.02
N PHE A 24 -1.39 11.32 -18.88
CA PHE A 24 -0.87 10.88 -17.58
C PHE A 24 -1.33 9.47 -17.20
N VAL A 25 -2.60 9.16 -17.46
CA VAL A 25 -3.17 7.84 -17.20
C VAL A 25 -2.81 6.83 -18.28
N GLY A 26 -2.58 7.25 -19.52
CA GLY A 26 -2.13 6.39 -20.63
C GLY A 26 -0.70 5.89 -20.46
N ILE A 27 0.22 6.74 -19.96
CA ILE A 27 1.64 6.41 -19.83
C ILE A 27 1.91 5.64 -18.53
N PRO A 28 2.52 4.44 -18.59
CA PRO A 28 2.89 3.68 -17.40
C PRO A 28 3.90 4.45 -16.53
N SER A 29 3.50 4.80 -15.33
CA SER A 29 4.33 5.52 -14.36
C SER A 29 4.02 5.10 -12.93
N GLY A 30 4.94 5.34 -12.00
CA GLY A 30 4.71 5.08 -10.58
C GLY A 30 3.54 5.89 -10.01
N ARG A 31 3.34 7.12 -10.49
CA ARG A 31 2.23 7.98 -10.04
C ARG A 31 0.87 7.51 -10.57
N ARG A 32 0.82 7.12 -11.85
CA ARG A 32 -0.37 6.47 -12.43
C ARG A 32 -0.76 5.24 -11.62
N ARG A 33 0.22 4.40 -11.29
CA ARG A 33 -0.02 3.22 -10.49
C ARG A 33 -0.61 3.55 -9.11
N VAL A 34 -0.05 4.52 -8.40
CA VAL A 34 -0.58 4.97 -7.10
C VAL A 34 -2.03 5.43 -7.23
N LEU A 35 -2.32 6.25 -8.22
CA LEU A 35 -3.66 6.76 -8.51
C LEU A 35 -4.66 5.62 -8.73
N LEU A 36 -4.35 4.67 -9.62
CA LEU A 36 -5.23 3.54 -9.93
C LEU A 36 -5.36 2.57 -8.76
N SER A 37 -4.26 2.30 -8.04
CA SER A 37 -4.27 1.47 -6.84
C SER A 37 -5.15 2.05 -5.74
N ASN A 38 -5.07 3.35 -5.51
CA ASN A 38 -5.91 4.02 -4.52
C ASN A 38 -7.39 3.93 -4.89
N LEU A 39 -7.72 4.19 -6.16
CA LEU A 39 -9.10 4.10 -6.66
C LEU A 39 -9.65 2.67 -6.59
N SER A 40 -8.89 1.68 -7.06
CA SER A 40 -9.28 0.27 -6.98
C SER A 40 -9.48 -0.20 -5.53
N TYR A 41 -8.74 0.38 -4.63
CA TYR A 41 -8.80 0.07 -3.22
C TYR A 41 -10.07 0.60 -2.56
N VAL A 42 -10.38 1.86 -2.84
CA VAL A 42 -11.56 2.53 -2.26
C VAL A 42 -12.85 2.07 -2.94
N PHE A 43 -12.78 1.77 -4.24
CA PHE A 43 -13.93 1.34 -5.04
C PHE A 43 -13.74 -0.08 -5.62
N PRO A 44 -13.64 -1.13 -4.79
CA PRO A 44 -13.33 -2.50 -5.26
C PRO A 44 -14.39 -3.10 -6.18
N HIS A 45 -15.63 -2.60 -6.11
CA HIS A 45 -16.76 -3.11 -6.90
C HIS A 45 -16.90 -2.43 -8.27
N ARG A 46 -16.17 -1.33 -8.52
CA ARG A 46 -16.22 -0.65 -9.82
C ARG A 46 -15.39 -1.37 -10.87
N LYS A 47 -15.89 -1.39 -12.09
CA LYS A 47 -15.16 -1.94 -13.24
C LYS A 47 -13.89 -1.11 -13.52
N TYR A 48 -12.88 -1.76 -14.10
CA TYR A 48 -11.60 -1.11 -14.38
C TYR A 48 -11.74 0.14 -15.28
N ASP A 49 -12.65 0.11 -16.26
CA ASP A 49 -12.89 1.25 -17.16
C ASP A 49 -13.53 2.44 -16.45
N GLU A 50 -14.38 2.20 -15.46
CA GLU A 50 -14.92 3.26 -14.59
C GLU A 50 -13.80 3.89 -13.76
N LEU A 51 -12.92 3.05 -13.18
CA LEU A 51 -11.74 3.52 -12.43
C LEU A 51 -10.80 4.34 -13.33
N LEU A 52 -10.61 3.93 -14.59
CA LEU A 52 -9.85 4.70 -15.57
C LEU A 52 -10.51 6.06 -15.87
N GLY A 53 -11.85 6.10 -15.95
CA GLY A 53 -12.61 7.33 -16.12
C GLY A 53 -12.38 8.32 -14.98
N ILE A 54 -12.49 7.84 -13.72
CA ILE A 54 -12.21 8.63 -12.51
C ILE A 54 -10.74 9.08 -12.50
N ALA A 55 -9.82 8.18 -12.81
CA ALA A 55 -8.39 8.46 -12.85
C ALA A 55 -8.03 9.58 -13.84
N ARG A 56 -8.61 9.56 -15.04
CA ARG A 56 -8.41 10.61 -16.07
C ARG A 56 -8.93 11.97 -15.59
N LYS A 57 -10.12 11.98 -14.99
CA LYS A 57 -10.71 13.21 -14.40
C LYS A 57 -9.83 13.72 -13.27
N SER A 58 -9.41 12.86 -12.33
CA SER A 58 -8.56 13.26 -11.21
C SER A 58 -7.19 13.79 -11.67
N ALA A 59 -6.59 13.17 -12.68
CA ALA A 59 -5.36 13.68 -13.28
C ALA A 59 -5.57 15.05 -13.94
N ALA A 60 -6.68 15.26 -14.64
CA ALA A 60 -7.03 16.58 -15.20
C ALA A 60 -7.18 17.64 -14.10
N ARG A 61 -7.82 17.30 -12.96
CA ARG A 61 -7.93 18.19 -11.79
C ARG A 61 -6.57 18.53 -11.17
N MET A 62 -5.66 17.57 -11.14
CA MET A 62 -4.29 17.83 -10.68
C MET A 62 -3.57 18.84 -11.58
N PHE A 63 -3.74 18.76 -12.91
CA PHE A 63 -3.20 19.75 -13.84
C PHE A 63 -3.89 21.10 -13.73
N GLU A 64 -5.23 21.13 -13.56
CA GLU A 64 -5.98 22.35 -13.32
C GLU A 64 -5.50 23.09 -12.06
N MET A 65 -5.28 22.36 -10.96
CA MET A 65 -4.71 22.92 -9.73
C MET A 65 -3.31 23.52 -9.98
N GLY A 66 -2.46 22.81 -10.72
CA GLY A 66 -1.14 23.31 -11.10
C GLY A 66 -1.22 24.56 -11.98
N PHE A 67 -2.10 24.57 -12.95
CA PHE A 67 -2.31 25.75 -13.81
C PHE A 67 -2.86 26.93 -13.03
N PHE A 68 -3.84 26.73 -12.14
CA PHE A 68 -4.32 27.78 -11.28
C PHE A 68 -3.19 28.39 -10.44
N SER A 69 -2.36 27.53 -9.81
CA SER A 69 -1.20 27.97 -9.01
C SER A 69 -0.19 28.79 -9.83
N LEU A 70 -0.05 28.51 -11.14
CA LEU A 70 0.83 29.28 -12.03
C LEU A 70 0.19 30.57 -12.52
N CYS A 71 -1.11 30.59 -12.74
CA CYS A 71 -1.82 31.71 -13.37
C CYS A 71 -2.29 32.77 -12.37
N TYR A 72 -2.64 32.40 -11.12
CA TYR A 72 -3.31 33.32 -10.20
C TYR A 72 -2.59 34.65 -9.97
N PRO A 73 -1.24 34.74 -9.93
CA PRO A 73 -0.57 36.03 -9.78
C PRO A 73 -0.78 36.99 -10.95
N PHE A 74 -1.22 36.47 -12.10
CA PHE A 74 -1.45 37.22 -13.33
C PHE A 74 -2.94 37.37 -13.68
N LEU A 75 -3.83 36.76 -12.89
CA LEU A 75 -5.26 36.93 -13.05
C LEU A 75 -5.70 38.25 -12.43
N GLY A 76 -6.53 39.03 -13.16
CA GLY A 76 -7.11 40.26 -12.63
C GLY A 76 -8.00 40.02 -11.41
N LYS A 77 -8.12 41.02 -10.55
CA LYS A 77 -8.88 40.94 -9.28
C LYS A 77 -10.29 40.40 -9.46
N ASP A 78 -10.99 40.77 -10.54
CA ASP A 78 -12.35 40.29 -10.81
C ASP A 78 -12.41 38.80 -11.16
N LYS A 79 -11.42 38.28 -11.92
CA LYS A 79 -11.33 36.85 -12.19
C LYS A 79 -11.01 36.04 -10.91
N LEU A 80 -10.16 36.57 -10.04
CA LEU A 80 -9.86 35.95 -8.74
C LEU A 80 -11.08 35.96 -7.80
N ARG A 81 -11.83 37.07 -7.77
CA ARG A 81 -13.07 37.13 -6.97
C ARG A 81 -14.10 36.11 -7.43
N ARG A 82 -14.22 35.90 -8.75
CA ARG A 82 -15.14 34.91 -9.35
C ARG A 82 -14.63 33.45 -9.24
N SER A 83 -13.38 33.23 -8.83
CA SER A 83 -12.83 31.89 -8.71
C SER A 83 -13.36 31.12 -7.51
N ILE A 84 -13.94 31.81 -6.52
CA ILE A 84 -14.53 31.21 -5.34
C ILE A 84 -15.83 31.88 -4.99
N LEU A 85 -16.88 31.10 -4.82
CA LEU A 85 -18.21 31.54 -4.39
C LEU A 85 -18.44 31.12 -2.93
N TYR A 86 -19.21 31.90 -2.23
CA TYR A 86 -19.58 31.68 -0.84
C TYR A 86 -21.08 31.45 -0.76
N THR A 87 -21.49 30.36 -0.12
CA THR A 87 -22.89 30.14 0.22
C THR A 87 -23.27 31.01 1.43
N GLU A 88 -24.55 31.26 1.61
CA GLU A 88 -25.05 32.05 2.77
C GLU A 88 -24.59 31.45 4.10
N ASN A 89 -24.59 30.11 4.21
CA ASN A 89 -24.12 29.44 5.41
C ASN A 89 -22.62 29.67 5.65
N THR A 90 -21.81 29.62 4.57
CA THR A 90 -20.37 29.90 4.63
C THR A 90 -20.11 31.34 5.07
N GLU A 91 -20.86 32.30 4.54
CA GLU A 91 -20.76 33.72 4.92
C GLU A 91 -21.10 33.93 6.40
N ARG A 92 -22.19 33.32 6.86
CA ARG A 92 -22.58 33.39 8.29
C ARG A 92 -21.48 32.81 9.18
N MET A 93 -20.87 31.69 8.77
CA MET A 93 -19.81 31.06 9.54
C MET A 93 -18.53 31.89 9.56
N LEU A 94 -18.11 32.45 8.41
CA LEU A 94 -16.99 33.38 8.33
C LEU A 94 -17.20 34.63 9.19
N SER A 95 -18.40 35.19 9.18
CA SER A 95 -18.75 36.35 10.01
C SER A 95 -18.65 36.05 11.51
N ARG A 96 -19.12 34.87 11.95
CA ARG A 96 -18.96 34.40 13.34
C ARG A 96 -17.50 34.23 13.73
N MET A 97 -16.69 33.59 12.84
CA MET A 97 -15.26 33.39 13.08
C MET A 97 -14.50 34.72 13.21
N ARG A 98 -14.89 35.75 12.45
CA ARG A 98 -14.28 37.06 12.51
C ARG A 98 -14.69 37.81 13.79
N ALA A 99 -15.97 37.76 14.13
CA ALA A 99 -16.53 38.46 15.28
C ALA A 99 -15.98 37.89 16.62
N SER A 100 -15.77 36.58 16.72
CA SER A 100 -15.24 35.98 17.95
C SER A 100 -13.79 36.40 18.24
N GLY A 101 -13.02 36.68 17.19
CA GLY A 101 -11.62 37.01 17.36
C GLY A 101 -10.73 35.86 17.82
N ASP A 102 -11.27 34.67 17.94
CA ASP A 102 -10.54 33.46 18.38
C ASP A 102 -9.50 33.01 17.37
N PRO A 103 -8.43 32.31 17.82
CA PRO A 103 -7.57 31.60 16.90
C PRO A 103 -8.35 30.48 16.18
N VAL A 104 -8.07 30.27 14.90
CA VAL A 104 -8.76 29.23 14.11
C VAL A 104 -7.78 28.31 13.43
N ILE A 105 -7.97 27.00 13.58
CA ILE A 105 -7.30 25.96 12.79
C ILE A 105 -8.24 25.54 11.66
N ILE A 106 -7.75 25.66 10.43
CA ILE A 106 -8.50 25.35 9.22
C ILE A 106 -7.94 24.09 8.59
N MET A 107 -8.72 23.01 8.65
CA MET A 107 -8.37 21.71 8.10
C MET A 107 -8.74 21.67 6.62
N ILE A 108 -7.73 21.66 5.74
CA ILE A 108 -7.91 21.75 4.29
C ILE A 108 -7.47 20.46 3.64
N PRO A 109 -8.33 19.75 2.88
CA PRO A 109 -7.91 18.58 2.10
C PRO A 109 -7.18 19.00 0.81
N HIS A 110 -6.34 18.12 0.26
CA HIS A 110 -5.73 18.32 -1.05
C HIS A 110 -6.74 18.03 -2.17
N VAL A 111 -7.62 18.98 -2.41
CA VAL A 111 -8.61 18.93 -3.49
C VAL A 111 -8.28 19.94 -4.59
N CYS A 112 -8.88 19.76 -5.74
CA CYS A 112 -8.77 20.71 -6.85
C CYS A 112 -9.17 22.12 -6.38
N LEU A 113 -8.44 23.13 -6.83
CA LEU A 113 -8.66 24.54 -6.54
C LEU A 113 -8.51 24.94 -5.06
N LEU A 114 -7.78 24.15 -4.23
CA LEU A 114 -7.50 24.53 -2.84
C LEU A 114 -6.80 25.91 -2.73
N GLU A 115 -6.03 26.30 -3.74
CA GLU A 115 -5.35 27.62 -3.77
C GLU A 115 -6.33 28.79 -3.93
N THR A 116 -7.61 28.56 -4.30
CA THR A 116 -8.62 29.64 -4.30
C THR A 116 -8.86 30.19 -2.89
N LEU A 117 -8.70 29.35 -1.85
CA LEU A 117 -8.72 29.80 -0.45
C LEU A 117 -7.57 30.77 -0.15
N ALA A 118 -6.40 30.46 -0.71
CA ALA A 118 -5.21 31.26 -0.54
C ALA A 118 -5.31 32.62 -1.26
N THR A 119 -5.95 32.64 -2.42
CA THR A 119 -6.05 33.84 -3.25
C THR A 119 -7.27 34.72 -2.94
N SER A 120 -8.23 34.23 -2.16
CA SER A 120 -9.42 34.98 -1.81
C SER A 120 -9.17 36.00 -0.70
N PRO A 121 -9.34 37.31 -0.95
CA PRO A 121 -9.28 38.33 0.08
C PRO A 121 -10.39 38.19 1.12
N HIS A 122 -11.52 37.60 0.72
CA HIS A 122 -12.68 37.40 1.58
C HIS A 122 -12.45 36.25 2.60
N PHE A 123 -11.61 35.28 2.29
CA PHE A 123 -11.25 34.20 3.23
C PHE A 123 -10.06 34.61 4.09
N ARG A 124 -10.25 35.66 4.93
CA ARG A 124 -9.22 36.23 5.82
C ARG A 124 -9.81 36.59 7.18
N PRO A 125 -9.00 36.55 8.24
CA PRO A 125 -9.37 37.17 9.50
C PRO A 125 -9.45 38.71 9.36
N GLN A 126 -10.10 39.36 10.29
CA GLN A 126 -10.22 40.83 10.30
C GLN A 126 -9.16 41.50 11.17
N GLY A 127 -8.98 42.81 10.95
CA GLY A 127 -8.05 43.65 11.70
C GLY A 127 -6.59 43.27 11.45
N ASN A 128 -5.78 43.33 12.50
CA ASN A 128 -4.33 43.01 12.45
C ASN A 128 -4.01 41.53 12.45
N LYS A 129 -5.03 40.67 12.34
CA LYS A 129 -4.87 39.22 12.35
C LYS A 129 -4.48 38.73 10.97
N ARG A 130 -3.71 37.63 10.94
CA ARG A 130 -3.09 37.09 9.74
C ARG A 130 -3.55 35.67 9.45
N PHE A 131 -3.45 35.27 8.20
CA PHE A 131 -3.66 33.90 7.76
C PHE A 131 -2.29 33.26 7.51
N GLY A 132 -2.06 32.09 8.12
CA GLY A 132 -0.85 31.30 7.92
C GLY A 132 -1.16 29.91 7.38
N ALA A 133 -0.19 29.26 6.75
CA ALA A 133 -0.32 27.90 6.26
C ALA A 133 0.92 27.07 6.57
N ILE A 134 0.71 25.84 7.02
CA ILE A 134 1.79 24.87 7.17
C ILE A 134 2.01 24.17 5.83
N TYR A 135 3.27 24.20 5.36
CA TYR A 135 3.61 23.57 4.10
C TYR A 135 4.83 22.67 4.21
N ARG A 136 4.99 21.79 3.23
CA ARG A 136 6.19 20.98 3.05
C ARG A 136 7.04 21.59 1.95
N PRO A 137 8.28 22.03 2.22
CA PRO A 137 9.17 22.58 1.21
C PRO A 137 9.35 21.63 0.01
N ASN A 138 9.35 22.20 -1.19
CA ASN A 138 9.60 21.45 -2.41
C ASN A 138 11.10 21.09 -2.49
N LYS A 139 11.42 20.01 -3.19
CA LYS A 139 12.83 19.65 -3.45
C LYS A 139 13.51 20.60 -4.43
N ASN A 140 12.76 21.13 -5.39
CA ASN A 140 13.22 22.16 -6.29
C ASN A 140 13.06 23.52 -5.59
N LYS A 141 14.21 24.11 -5.20
CA LYS A 141 14.26 25.37 -4.46
C LYS A 141 13.63 26.53 -5.23
N ALA A 142 13.90 26.65 -6.52
CA ALA A 142 13.36 27.74 -7.35
C ALA A 142 11.82 27.69 -7.42
N LEU A 143 11.25 26.49 -7.52
CA LEU A 143 9.79 26.31 -7.48
C LEU A 143 9.22 26.58 -6.09
N ASP A 144 9.93 26.20 -5.02
CA ASP A 144 9.54 26.46 -3.64
C ASP A 144 9.51 27.97 -3.35
N ASP A 145 10.58 28.65 -3.71
CA ASP A 145 10.72 30.12 -3.53
C ASP A 145 9.63 30.84 -4.33
N TRP A 146 9.35 30.42 -5.55
CA TRP A 146 8.30 31.01 -6.39
C TRP A 146 6.90 30.85 -5.77
N ILE A 147 6.55 29.64 -5.32
CA ILE A 147 5.27 29.37 -4.66
C ILE A 147 5.12 30.18 -3.37
N ASN A 148 6.18 30.25 -2.56
CA ASN A 148 6.16 30.98 -1.31
C ASN A 148 6.06 32.49 -1.53
N SER A 149 6.77 33.04 -2.51
CA SER A 149 6.67 34.45 -2.91
C SER A 149 5.23 34.79 -3.34
N GLY A 150 4.60 33.91 -4.12
CA GLY A 150 3.21 34.08 -4.50
C GLY A 150 2.24 34.08 -3.28
N ARG A 151 2.47 33.22 -2.28
CA ARG A 151 1.66 33.20 -1.06
C ARG A 151 1.89 34.43 -0.19
N LEU A 152 3.12 34.86 -0.05
CA LEU A 152 3.46 36.08 0.67
C LEU A 152 2.84 37.33 0.02
N SER A 153 2.84 37.41 -1.32
CA SER A 153 2.23 38.55 -2.05
C SER A 153 0.73 38.69 -1.83
N VAL A 154 0.05 37.60 -1.46
CA VAL A 154 -1.38 37.61 -1.09
C VAL A 154 -1.60 37.58 0.44
N GLY A 155 -0.56 37.88 1.23
CA GLY A 155 -0.64 38.05 2.69
C GLY A 155 -0.75 36.75 3.50
N ILE A 156 -0.17 35.63 3.00
CA ILE A 156 -0.14 34.36 3.72
C ILE A 156 1.23 34.13 4.33
N ASP A 157 1.27 33.94 5.64
CA ASP A 157 2.48 33.48 6.33
C ASP A 157 2.69 31.99 6.09
N THR A 158 3.89 31.60 5.70
CA THR A 158 4.21 30.19 5.44
C THR A 158 5.12 29.62 6.52
N PHE A 159 4.72 28.48 7.07
CA PHE A 159 5.47 27.74 8.09
C PHE A 159 5.94 26.41 7.52
N SER A 160 7.25 26.23 7.38
CA SER A 160 7.75 24.92 7.00
C SER A 160 7.43 23.88 8.08
N ARG A 161 7.15 22.64 7.69
CA ARG A 161 6.92 21.55 8.64
C ARG A 161 8.07 21.37 9.65
N LYS A 162 9.28 21.80 9.31
CA LYS A 162 10.45 21.80 10.19
C LYS A 162 10.48 22.99 11.16
N ALA A 163 9.79 24.09 10.84
CA ALA A 163 9.76 25.30 11.69
C ALA A 163 9.04 25.07 13.03
N GLY A 164 8.38 23.93 13.16
CA GLY A 164 7.97 23.34 14.40
C GLY A 164 6.68 23.87 14.97
N PHE A 165 6.21 23.09 15.92
CA PHE A 165 5.05 23.35 16.77
C PHE A 165 5.08 24.72 17.45
N SER A 166 6.25 25.18 17.94
CA SER A 166 6.37 26.42 18.71
C SER A 166 5.97 27.66 17.93
N LYS A 167 6.45 27.83 16.68
CA LYS A 167 6.13 29.00 15.84
C LYS A 167 4.65 29.04 15.46
N THR A 168 4.06 27.90 15.12
CA THR A 168 2.65 27.84 14.76
C THR A 168 1.73 28.00 15.98
N LYS A 169 2.15 27.51 17.15
CA LYS A 169 1.44 27.73 18.41
C LYS A 169 1.43 29.23 18.79
N GLU A 170 2.57 29.88 18.69
CA GLU A 170 2.68 31.32 18.96
C GLU A 170 1.85 32.14 17.98
N PHE A 171 1.87 31.78 16.69
CA PHE A 171 1.05 32.40 15.67
C PHE A 171 -0.46 32.31 16.00
N LEU A 172 -0.93 31.13 16.38
CA LEU A 172 -2.33 30.92 16.79
C LEU A 172 -2.70 31.69 18.06
N ARG A 173 -1.81 31.75 19.08
CA ARG A 173 -2.06 32.48 20.33
C ARG A 173 -2.33 33.98 20.15
N ARG A 174 -1.87 34.52 19.02
CA ARG A 174 -2.16 35.93 18.62
C ARG A 174 -3.53 36.07 17.96
N GLY A 175 -4.39 35.07 17.98
CA GLY A 175 -5.72 35.08 17.38
C GLY A 175 -5.72 34.95 15.85
N ASN A 176 -4.61 34.46 15.26
CA ASN A 176 -4.49 34.30 13.83
C ASN A 176 -5.17 32.98 13.35
N TRP A 177 -5.37 32.87 12.04
CA TRP A 177 -5.93 31.69 11.40
C TRP A 177 -4.81 30.85 10.76
N LEU A 178 -4.82 29.52 10.97
CA LEU A 178 -3.79 28.62 10.49
C LEU A 178 -4.38 27.51 9.62
N GLY A 179 -4.07 27.52 8.33
CA GLY A 179 -4.44 26.46 7.40
C GLY A 179 -3.48 25.25 7.53
N VAL A 180 -4.05 24.06 7.63
CA VAL A 180 -3.32 22.79 7.73
C VAL A 180 -3.82 21.84 6.66
N LEU A 181 -2.94 21.48 5.73
CA LEU A 181 -3.18 20.42 4.76
C LEU A 181 -3.02 19.05 5.46
N PHE A 182 -4.13 18.43 5.85
CA PHE A 182 -4.15 17.35 6.83
C PHE A 182 -4.12 15.93 6.25
N ASP A 183 -4.58 15.75 5.02
CA ASP A 183 -4.93 14.45 4.43
C ASP A 183 -3.75 13.69 3.80
N GLN A 184 -2.55 14.25 3.80
CA GLN A 184 -1.36 13.54 3.33
C GLN A 184 -0.84 12.54 4.38
N ASN A 185 0.02 11.61 3.92
CA ASN A 185 0.67 10.65 4.78
C ASN A 185 1.63 11.34 5.78
N ALA A 186 1.38 11.15 7.07
CA ALA A 186 2.18 11.76 8.14
C ALA A 186 3.52 11.06 8.42
N GLY A 187 3.79 9.94 7.77
CA GLY A 187 5.03 9.17 7.99
C GLY A 187 5.02 8.40 9.33
N ASN A 188 6.21 8.19 9.89
CA ASN A 188 6.37 7.37 11.11
C ASN A 188 5.91 8.05 12.40
N GLN A 189 5.75 9.36 12.36
CA GLN A 189 5.34 10.16 13.51
C GLN A 189 3.83 10.37 13.58
N GLY A 190 3.08 9.91 12.56
CA GLY A 190 1.63 9.97 12.57
C GLY A 190 1.00 8.86 13.39
N THR A 191 -0.22 9.09 13.82
CA THR A 191 -1.06 8.07 14.46
C THR A 191 -1.61 7.13 13.40
N LEU A 192 -1.50 5.82 13.62
CA LEU A 192 -2.15 4.83 12.76
C LEU A 192 -3.63 4.78 13.08
N SER A 193 -4.46 5.04 12.08
CA SER A 193 -5.92 4.95 12.13
C SER A 193 -6.47 4.53 10.78
N PHE A 194 -7.76 4.25 10.72
CA PHE A 194 -8.43 3.94 9.46
C PHE A 194 -8.76 5.23 8.71
N PHE A 195 -8.62 5.18 7.42
CA PHE A 195 -9.13 6.18 6.48
C PHE A 195 -9.58 5.43 5.22
N LEU A 196 -10.85 5.51 4.88
CA LEU A 196 -11.48 4.72 3.81
C LEU A 196 -11.19 3.23 4.00
N ASP A 197 -11.42 2.74 5.22
CA ASP A 197 -11.23 1.35 5.66
C ASP A 197 -9.81 0.79 5.49
N ARG A 198 -8.82 1.64 5.32
CA ARG A 198 -7.42 1.24 5.22
C ARG A 198 -6.57 1.97 6.24
N LEU A 199 -5.63 1.24 6.85
CA LEU A 199 -4.69 1.83 7.78
C LEU A 199 -3.86 2.94 7.12
N ALA A 200 -3.99 4.14 7.68
CA ALA A 200 -3.29 5.33 7.25
C ALA A 200 -2.51 5.95 8.41
N SER A 201 -1.45 6.67 8.09
CA SER A 201 -0.75 7.51 9.06
C SER A 201 -1.34 8.92 9.00
N ILE A 202 -2.01 9.31 10.09
CA ILE A 202 -2.71 10.58 10.25
C ILE A 202 -1.86 11.51 11.12
N THR A 203 -1.80 12.79 10.75
CA THR A 203 -1.05 13.78 11.53
C THR A 203 -1.81 14.16 12.81
N SER A 204 -1.13 14.16 13.95
CA SER A 204 -1.65 14.65 15.22
C SER A 204 -1.30 16.11 15.51
N LEU A 205 -0.58 16.79 14.60
CA LEU A 205 -0.17 18.18 14.80
C LEU A 205 -1.36 19.15 15.01
N PRO A 206 -2.47 19.06 14.25
CA PRO A 206 -3.63 19.92 14.50
C PRO A 206 -4.22 19.74 15.89
N ASP A 207 -4.34 18.49 16.37
CA ASP A 207 -4.87 18.20 17.70
C ASP A 207 -3.99 18.78 18.82
N LEU A 208 -2.66 18.67 18.65
CA LEU A 208 -1.71 19.25 19.62
C LEU A 208 -1.79 20.79 19.63
N LEU A 209 -1.93 21.41 18.47
CA LEU A 209 -2.10 22.86 18.36
C LEU A 209 -3.43 23.31 18.98
N GLN A 210 -4.53 22.62 18.69
CA GLN A 210 -5.84 22.90 19.24
C GLN A 210 -5.83 22.83 20.78
N LYS A 211 -5.31 21.76 21.34
CA LYS A 211 -5.20 21.58 22.81
C LYS A 211 -4.36 22.69 23.47
N ALA A 212 -3.28 23.11 22.81
CA ALA A 212 -2.35 24.11 23.35
C ALA A 212 -2.80 25.56 23.18
N THR A 213 -3.76 25.83 22.31
CA THR A 213 -4.21 27.21 21.97
C THR A 213 -5.70 27.43 22.18
N LYS A 214 -6.47 26.35 22.40
CA LYS A 214 -7.93 26.36 22.47
C LYS A 214 -8.58 26.97 21.21
N ALA A 215 -7.87 26.85 20.06
CA ALA A 215 -8.34 27.34 18.79
C ALA A 215 -9.63 26.66 18.37
N ARG A 216 -10.55 27.41 17.76
CA ARG A 216 -11.66 26.83 17.01
C ARG A 216 -11.12 25.99 15.85
N ALA A 217 -11.83 24.98 15.44
CA ALA A 217 -11.43 24.13 14.34
C ALA A 217 -12.53 24.02 13.28
N VAL A 218 -12.17 24.23 12.02
CA VAL A 218 -13.11 24.13 10.91
C VAL A 218 -12.50 23.29 9.78
N TYR A 219 -13.32 22.50 9.13
CA TYR A 219 -13.01 21.86 7.86
C TYR A 219 -13.38 22.83 6.74
N ALA A 220 -12.46 23.11 5.82
CA ALA A 220 -12.68 24.02 4.70
C ALA A 220 -12.31 23.33 3.39
N SER A 221 -13.29 23.13 2.52
CA SER A 221 -13.09 22.46 1.23
C SER A 221 -13.68 23.26 0.09
N PRO A 222 -12.89 23.64 -0.92
CA PRO A 222 -13.43 24.12 -2.17
C PRO A 222 -14.10 22.97 -2.93
N ARG A 223 -15.34 23.16 -3.32
CA ARG A 223 -16.09 22.29 -4.23
C ARG A 223 -16.01 22.88 -5.63
N ARG A 224 -15.43 22.15 -6.57
CA ARG A 224 -15.32 22.61 -7.95
C ARG A 224 -16.68 22.77 -8.60
N LEU A 225 -16.93 23.90 -9.21
CA LEU A 225 -18.13 24.23 -10.02
C LEU A 225 -17.81 24.21 -11.52
N GLY A 226 -16.66 24.72 -11.89
CA GLY A 226 -16.18 24.82 -13.27
C GLY A 226 -14.66 25.01 -13.31
N PHE A 227 -14.10 25.22 -14.51
CA PHE A 227 -12.67 25.47 -14.65
C PHE A 227 -12.29 26.77 -13.94
N PHE A 228 -11.35 26.69 -12.99
CA PHE A 228 -10.94 27.76 -12.09
C PHE A 228 -12.08 28.36 -11.25
N GLN A 229 -13.18 27.64 -11.07
CA GLN A 229 -14.32 28.07 -10.27
C GLN A 229 -14.68 27.05 -9.19
N SER A 230 -14.84 27.52 -7.96
CA SER A 230 -15.21 26.70 -6.81
C SER A 230 -16.25 27.41 -5.93
N SER A 231 -16.96 26.66 -5.10
CA SER A 231 -17.69 27.19 -3.94
C SER A 231 -17.00 26.69 -2.67
N LEU A 232 -16.93 27.55 -1.66
CA LEU A 232 -16.37 27.16 -0.37
C LEU A 232 -17.42 26.48 0.49
N GLU A 233 -17.05 25.37 1.07
CA GLU A 233 -17.80 24.69 2.12
C GLU A 233 -17.01 24.76 3.43
N LEU A 234 -17.67 25.18 4.50
CA LEU A 234 -17.12 25.19 5.85
C LEU A 234 -17.97 24.31 6.75
N ILE A 235 -17.31 23.50 7.58
CA ILE A 235 -17.93 22.64 8.58
C ILE A 235 -17.16 22.82 9.89
N GLU A 236 -17.85 23.13 10.99
CA GLU A 236 -17.25 23.23 12.31
C GLU A 236 -16.87 21.83 12.79
N LEU A 237 -15.68 21.69 13.36
CA LEU A 237 -15.18 20.42 13.90
C LEU A 237 -15.36 20.42 15.42
N ASP A 238 -15.76 19.26 15.94
CA ASP A 238 -15.81 19.03 17.37
C ASP A 238 -14.38 19.07 17.97
N THR A 239 -14.16 19.96 18.93
CA THR A 239 -12.86 20.16 19.58
C THR A 239 -12.69 19.35 20.86
N GLU A 240 -13.73 18.68 21.34
CA GLU A 240 -13.66 17.75 22.45
C GLU A 240 -13.09 16.40 21.99
N SER A 241 -13.29 16.08 20.71
CA SER A 241 -12.69 14.90 20.06
C SER A 241 -11.44 15.28 19.23
N SER A 242 -10.88 14.32 18.49
CA SER A 242 -9.76 14.61 17.60
C SER A 242 -10.21 15.31 16.32
N ILE A 243 -9.81 16.58 16.16
CA ILE A 243 -10.10 17.36 14.94
C ILE A 243 -9.42 16.74 13.69
N SER A 244 -8.29 16.05 13.87
CA SER A 244 -7.62 15.35 12.77
C SER A 244 -8.43 14.16 12.27
N PHE A 245 -9.06 13.40 13.17
CA PHE A 245 -9.92 12.27 12.79
C PHE A 245 -11.24 12.79 12.22
N GLY A 246 -11.91 13.74 12.88
CA GLY A 246 -13.15 14.31 12.38
C GLY A 246 -13.02 14.90 10.96
N ALA A 247 -11.90 15.58 10.66
CA ALA A 247 -11.64 16.07 9.31
C ALA A 247 -11.42 14.92 8.30
N HIS A 248 -10.81 13.79 8.70
CA HIS A 248 -10.67 12.63 7.84
C HIS A 248 -12.01 11.92 7.61
N ASP A 249 -12.88 11.86 8.62
CA ASP A 249 -14.20 11.24 8.50
C ASP A 249 -15.08 12.04 7.53
N ILE A 250 -15.12 13.37 7.64
CA ILE A 250 -15.81 14.25 6.68
C ILE A 250 -15.27 14.03 5.24
N LEU A 251 -13.95 13.92 5.08
CA LEU A 251 -13.36 13.67 3.76
C LEU A 251 -13.70 12.28 3.24
N ALA A 252 -13.72 11.26 4.10
CA ALA A 252 -14.08 9.90 3.74
C ALA A 252 -15.54 9.84 3.27
N ASP A 253 -16.47 10.42 4.00
CA ASP A 253 -17.89 10.50 3.64
C ASP A 253 -18.09 11.19 2.27
N LYS A 254 -17.38 12.28 2.02
CA LYS A 254 -17.42 12.98 0.72
C LYS A 254 -16.90 12.12 -0.43
N ILE A 255 -15.85 11.33 -0.20
CA ILE A 255 -15.28 10.44 -1.20
C ILE A 255 -16.22 9.27 -1.48
N GLU A 256 -16.80 8.65 -0.46
CA GLU A 256 -17.64 7.46 -0.58
C GLU A 256 -19.02 7.79 -1.11
N SER A 257 -19.63 8.89 -0.68
CA SER A 257 -20.94 9.34 -1.13
C SER A 257 -20.95 9.95 -2.54
N HIS A 258 -19.77 10.33 -3.08
CA HIS A 258 -19.72 11.01 -4.38
C HIS A 258 -19.99 10.03 -5.53
N PRO A 259 -21.02 10.27 -6.39
CA PRO A 259 -21.44 9.32 -7.43
C PRO A 259 -20.35 9.00 -8.45
N HIS A 260 -19.41 9.93 -8.65
CA HIS A 260 -18.30 9.78 -9.59
C HIS A 260 -16.95 9.58 -8.91
N GLY A 261 -16.90 9.10 -7.63
CA GLY A 261 -15.67 8.75 -6.93
C GLY A 261 -14.77 9.93 -6.59
N PHE A 262 -15.34 11.10 -6.39
CA PHE A 262 -14.68 12.36 -5.94
C PHE A 262 -13.35 12.63 -6.66
N PRO A 263 -13.36 12.89 -7.98
CA PRO A 263 -12.14 13.08 -8.77
C PRO A 263 -11.33 14.31 -8.36
N ASP A 264 -11.90 15.21 -7.60
CA ASP A 264 -11.26 16.44 -7.16
C ASP A 264 -10.21 16.20 -6.07
N TRP A 265 -10.25 15.07 -5.34
CA TRP A 265 -9.22 14.73 -4.37
C TRP A 265 -7.93 14.26 -5.04
N LEU A 266 -6.77 14.51 -4.40
CA LEU A 266 -5.45 14.18 -4.91
C LEU A 266 -5.16 12.68 -4.82
N TRP A 267 -5.82 11.87 -5.66
CA TRP A 267 -5.68 10.42 -5.71
C TRP A 267 -4.25 9.92 -6.03
N SER A 268 -3.42 10.76 -6.64
CA SER A 268 -2.02 10.42 -6.96
C SER A 268 -1.08 10.44 -5.74
N HIS A 269 -1.57 10.78 -4.54
CA HIS A 269 -0.79 10.77 -3.31
C HIS A 269 -0.74 9.38 -2.67
N SER A 270 0.45 8.95 -2.21
CA SER A 270 0.63 7.66 -1.52
C SER A 270 0.20 7.76 -0.04
N LYS A 271 -1.09 7.94 0.22
CA LYS A 271 -1.66 8.14 1.57
C LYS A 271 -1.32 6.99 2.52
N TRP A 272 -1.40 5.76 2.04
CA TRP A 272 -1.29 4.54 2.85
C TRP A 272 0.11 3.90 2.88
N LYS A 273 1.16 4.59 2.38
CA LYS A 273 2.49 3.98 2.19
C LYS A 273 3.22 3.59 3.47
N THR A 274 2.94 4.23 4.61
CA THR A 274 3.73 4.07 5.83
C THR A 274 3.73 2.64 6.34
N HIS A 275 2.56 2.00 6.36
CA HIS A 275 2.42 0.67 6.96
C HIS A 275 2.90 -0.48 6.06
N TYR A 276 3.22 -0.24 4.78
CA TYR A 276 3.84 -1.22 3.90
C TYR A 276 5.24 -0.84 3.43
N SER A 277 5.79 0.25 3.93
CA SER A 277 7.15 0.67 3.56
C SER A 277 8.20 -0.11 4.34
N PRO A 278 9.18 -0.76 3.66
CA PRO A 278 10.28 -1.45 4.32
C PRO A 278 11.13 -0.55 5.22
N LYS A 279 11.20 0.75 4.88
CA LYS A 279 11.96 1.74 5.66
C LYS A 279 11.48 1.89 7.11
N VAL A 280 10.21 1.57 7.36
CA VAL A 280 9.61 1.63 8.69
C VAL A 280 9.36 0.25 9.27
N LYS A 281 9.96 -0.78 8.70
CA LYS A 281 9.75 -2.18 9.10
C LYS A 281 8.27 -2.50 9.33
N PHE A 282 7.42 -1.96 8.44
CA PHE A 282 5.97 -2.12 8.44
C PHE A 282 5.24 -1.73 9.73
N GLY A 283 5.87 -1.05 10.70
CA GLY A 283 5.23 -0.61 11.95
C GLY A 283 4.58 -1.74 12.75
N LEU A 284 5.21 -2.91 12.82
CA LEU A 284 4.64 -4.14 13.39
C LEU A 284 4.08 -3.99 14.80
N LYS A 285 4.72 -3.18 15.66
CA LYS A 285 4.25 -2.96 17.03
C LYS A 285 2.82 -2.43 17.08
N SER A 286 2.51 -1.45 16.25
CA SER A 286 1.16 -0.87 16.18
C SER A 286 0.14 -1.84 15.60
N ARG A 287 0.53 -2.64 14.58
CA ARG A 287 -0.37 -3.59 13.93
C ARG A 287 -0.75 -4.78 14.81
N ARG A 288 0.11 -5.22 15.71
CA ARG A 288 -0.19 -6.34 16.62
C ARG A 288 -1.41 -6.12 17.49
N LYS A 289 -1.78 -4.87 17.73
CA LYS A 289 -2.98 -4.52 18.49
C LYS A 289 -4.26 -4.61 17.66
N LEU A 290 -4.15 -4.74 16.33
CA LEU A 290 -5.28 -4.83 15.45
C LEU A 290 -5.69 -6.29 15.27
N LEU A 291 -6.97 -6.56 15.43
CA LEU A 291 -7.56 -7.86 15.15
C LEU A 291 -7.87 -7.96 13.64
N PRO A 292 -7.73 -9.14 13.01
CA PRO A 292 -8.01 -9.32 11.58
C PRO A 292 -9.39 -8.83 11.14
N ARG A 293 -10.42 -9.00 12.00
CA ARG A 293 -11.79 -8.55 11.79
C ARG A 293 -11.97 -7.02 11.78
N GLU A 294 -11.01 -6.29 12.34
CA GLU A 294 -11.02 -4.83 12.39
C GLU A 294 -10.44 -4.19 11.15
N ILE A 295 -9.92 -5.01 10.21
CA ILE A 295 -9.27 -4.52 8.99
C ILE A 295 -10.09 -4.99 7.78
N PRO A 296 -11.09 -4.22 7.34
CA PRO A 296 -12.01 -4.63 6.29
C PRO A 296 -11.35 -4.72 4.92
N ARG A 297 -10.30 -3.95 4.68
CA ARG A 297 -9.55 -3.94 3.40
C ARG A 297 -8.08 -4.24 3.65
N LYS A 298 -7.56 -5.25 2.95
CA LYS A 298 -6.20 -5.77 3.16
C LYS A 298 -5.22 -5.30 2.09
N LEU A 299 -3.97 -5.10 2.48
CA LEU A 299 -2.85 -5.00 1.53
C LEU A 299 -2.73 -6.29 0.72
N VAL A 300 -2.30 -6.20 -0.53
CA VAL A 300 -2.11 -7.39 -1.37
C VAL A 300 -0.64 -7.80 -1.38
N PHE A 301 -0.36 -8.96 -0.82
CA PHE A 301 0.95 -9.59 -0.83
C PHE A 301 0.94 -10.79 -1.76
N PHE A 302 1.72 -10.73 -2.83
CA PHE A 302 2.03 -11.88 -3.66
C PHE A 302 3.19 -12.65 -3.04
N ILE A 303 3.05 -13.97 -2.95
CA ILE A 303 4.04 -14.87 -2.36
C ILE A 303 4.47 -15.87 -3.43
N GLN A 304 5.67 -15.70 -3.97
CA GLN A 304 6.24 -16.65 -4.93
C GLN A 304 6.72 -17.89 -4.19
N MET A 305 5.97 -18.98 -4.32
CA MET A 305 6.25 -20.25 -3.67
C MET A 305 7.48 -20.94 -4.27
N PRO A 306 8.20 -21.76 -3.50
CA PRO A 306 9.26 -22.60 -4.02
C PRO A 306 8.78 -23.57 -5.10
N ASN A 307 9.74 -24.15 -5.83
CA ASN A 307 9.45 -25.05 -6.96
C ASN A 307 9.36 -26.53 -6.59
N TRP A 308 9.67 -26.89 -5.35
CA TRP A 308 9.74 -28.26 -4.86
C TRP A 308 8.81 -28.49 -3.68
N LEU A 309 8.19 -29.68 -3.63
CA LEU A 309 7.24 -30.04 -2.59
C LEU A 309 7.80 -29.84 -1.17
N GLY A 310 9.00 -30.36 -0.91
CA GLY A 310 9.64 -30.24 0.41
C GLY A 310 9.87 -28.78 0.81
N ASP A 311 10.33 -27.94 -0.15
CA ASP A 311 10.53 -26.52 0.10
C ASP A 311 9.19 -25.81 0.37
N ILE A 312 8.11 -26.18 -0.32
CA ILE A 312 6.76 -25.64 -0.08
C ILE A 312 6.34 -25.94 1.36
N ILE A 313 6.46 -27.18 1.82
CA ILE A 313 6.11 -27.55 3.20
C ILE A 313 6.96 -26.77 4.21
N MET A 314 8.26 -26.59 3.94
CA MET A 314 9.15 -25.80 4.79
C MET A 314 8.78 -24.31 4.88
N THR A 315 7.98 -23.77 3.95
CA THR A 315 7.49 -22.37 4.06
C THR A 315 6.34 -22.22 5.05
N ALA A 316 5.63 -23.29 5.39
CA ALA A 316 4.40 -23.23 6.19
C ALA A 316 4.56 -22.48 7.51
N PRO A 317 5.55 -22.74 8.37
CA PRO A 317 5.72 -22.00 9.62
C PRO A 317 5.95 -20.50 9.42
N VAL A 318 6.68 -20.14 8.36
CA VAL A 318 6.99 -18.74 8.03
C VAL A 318 5.76 -18.02 7.50
N LEU A 319 4.93 -18.68 6.69
CA LEU A 319 3.67 -18.13 6.18
C LEU A 319 2.63 -17.93 7.28
N LEU A 320 2.54 -18.88 8.22
CA LEU A 320 1.69 -18.71 9.41
C LEU A 320 2.14 -17.52 10.26
N ALA A 321 3.44 -17.40 10.50
CA ALA A 321 4.00 -16.25 11.21
C ALA A 321 3.74 -14.92 10.49
N LEU A 322 3.78 -14.95 9.15
CA LEU A 322 3.44 -13.78 8.32
C LEU A 322 1.96 -13.42 8.47
N SER A 323 1.05 -14.35 8.34
CA SER A 323 -0.39 -14.12 8.49
C SER A 323 -0.72 -13.55 9.88
N GLN A 324 -0.12 -14.09 10.94
CA GLN A 324 -0.31 -13.60 12.30
C GLN A 324 0.30 -12.21 12.52
N SER A 325 1.45 -11.93 11.91
CA SER A 325 2.15 -10.66 12.06
C SER A 325 1.55 -9.55 11.18
N ARG A 326 0.81 -9.93 10.13
CA ARG A 326 0.26 -9.03 9.12
C ARG A 326 -1.23 -9.28 8.89
N PRO A 327 -2.08 -9.07 9.92
CA PRO A 327 -3.54 -9.22 9.76
C PRO A 327 -4.12 -8.25 8.73
N ASP A 328 -3.40 -7.17 8.39
CA ASP A 328 -3.72 -6.19 7.37
C ASP A 328 -3.38 -6.63 5.93
N ALA A 329 -2.79 -7.82 5.75
CA ALA A 329 -2.37 -8.31 4.44
C ALA A 329 -3.23 -9.49 3.95
N LYS A 330 -3.64 -9.42 2.68
CA LYS A 330 -4.18 -10.54 1.91
C LYS A 330 -3.02 -11.26 1.24
N LEU A 331 -2.84 -12.54 1.56
CA LEU A 331 -1.75 -13.37 1.05
C LEU A 331 -2.23 -14.15 -0.17
N ILE A 332 -1.66 -13.89 -1.34
CA ILE A 332 -1.95 -14.60 -2.59
C ILE A 332 -0.73 -15.43 -2.94
N LEU A 333 -0.86 -16.74 -2.84
CA LEU A 333 0.23 -17.68 -3.12
C LEU A 333 0.34 -17.92 -4.63
N ILE A 334 1.55 -17.78 -5.18
CA ILE A 334 1.83 -18.01 -6.59
C ILE A 334 2.67 -19.27 -6.71
N CYS A 335 2.16 -20.29 -7.38
CA CYS A 335 2.80 -21.60 -7.46
C CYS A 335 2.73 -22.22 -8.86
N LYS A 336 3.39 -23.37 -9.03
CA LYS A 336 3.19 -24.22 -10.20
C LYS A 336 1.84 -24.94 -10.13
N PRO A 337 1.22 -25.24 -11.29
CA PRO A 337 -0.10 -25.91 -11.34
C PRO A 337 -0.22 -27.14 -10.45
N GLN A 338 0.78 -27.98 -10.47
CA GLN A 338 0.80 -29.25 -9.71
C GLN A 338 0.74 -29.11 -8.18
N TYR A 339 0.93 -27.92 -7.64
CA TYR A 339 0.89 -27.65 -6.20
C TYR A 339 -0.30 -26.80 -5.78
N LYS A 340 -1.18 -26.45 -6.72
CA LYS A 340 -2.32 -25.59 -6.44
C LYS A 340 -3.25 -26.22 -5.41
N ASP A 341 -3.72 -27.43 -5.66
CA ASP A 341 -4.66 -28.13 -4.79
C ASP A 341 -4.07 -28.37 -3.39
N LEU A 342 -2.78 -28.70 -3.32
CA LEU A 342 -2.08 -28.84 -2.04
C LEU A 342 -2.08 -27.54 -1.25
N LEU A 343 -1.78 -26.41 -1.88
CA LEU A 343 -1.73 -25.12 -1.19
C LEU A 343 -3.11 -24.62 -0.79
N GLU A 344 -4.14 -24.91 -1.58
CA GLU A 344 -5.54 -24.64 -1.22
C GLU A 344 -5.95 -25.50 -0.01
N TYR A 345 -5.56 -26.79 0.01
CA TYR A 345 -5.80 -27.67 1.15
C TYR A 345 -5.08 -27.20 2.42
N LEU A 346 -3.82 -26.79 2.31
CA LEU A 346 -3.02 -26.31 3.43
C LEU A 346 -3.49 -24.96 4.01
N ARG A 347 -4.26 -24.18 3.28
CA ARG A 347 -4.80 -22.87 3.71
C ARG A 347 -3.74 -21.92 4.26
N LEU A 348 -2.55 -21.91 3.65
CA LEU A 348 -1.43 -21.07 4.07
C LEU A 348 -1.54 -19.62 3.56
N GLY A 349 -2.48 -19.34 2.70
CA GLY A 349 -2.80 -18.01 2.17
C GLY A 349 -4.30 -17.84 1.96
N ASP A 350 -4.71 -16.64 1.59
CA ASP A 350 -6.12 -16.31 1.32
C ASP A 350 -6.55 -16.79 -0.08
N GLU A 351 -5.63 -16.81 -1.04
CA GLU A 351 -5.87 -17.27 -2.42
C GLU A 351 -4.63 -17.99 -2.98
N VAL A 352 -4.85 -18.90 -3.92
CA VAL A 352 -3.78 -19.59 -4.64
C VAL A 352 -3.92 -19.32 -6.14
N PHE A 353 -2.85 -18.85 -6.76
CA PHE A 353 -2.81 -18.50 -8.17
C PHE A 353 -1.70 -19.25 -8.91
N SER A 354 -2.03 -19.82 -10.07
CA SER A 354 -1.09 -20.59 -10.88
C SER A 354 -1.06 -20.07 -12.32
N PRO A 355 -0.24 -19.03 -12.61
CA PRO A 355 -0.23 -18.34 -13.90
C PRO A 355 0.45 -19.11 -15.04
N GLY A 356 1.06 -20.26 -14.77
CA GLY A 356 1.83 -21.01 -15.75
C GLY A 356 3.28 -20.53 -15.90
N LYS A 357 3.89 -20.81 -17.07
CA LYS A 357 5.30 -20.46 -17.33
C LYS A 357 5.43 -19.04 -17.87
N VAL A 358 6.23 -18.18 -17.23
CA VAL A 358 6.43 -16.77 -17.63
C VAL A 358 7.01 -16.61 -19.05
N PHE A 359 7.80 -17.56 -19.52
CA PHE A 359 8.39 -17.52 -20.87
C PHE A 359 7.43 -17.99 -21.99
N SER A 360 6.17 -18.28 -21.69
CA SER A 360 5.11 -18.46 -22.68
C SER A 360 4.30 -17.18 -22.83
N LEU A 361 3.73 -16.93 -24.01
CA LEU A 361 2.86 -15.78 -24.28
C LEU A 361 1.67 -15.74 -23.30
N SER A 362 1.06 -16.89 -23.04
CA SER A 362 -0.04 -17.02 -22.08
C SER A 362 0.41 -16.71 -20.65
N GLY A 363 1.59 -17.19 -20.24
CA GLY A 363 2.14 -16.91 -18.91
C GLY A 363 2.50 -15.44 -18.73
N MET A 364 3.15 -14.80 -19.70
CA MET A 364 3.41 -13.36 -19.66
C MET A 364 2.11 -12.57 -19.56
N LYS A 365 1.09 -12.90 -20.37
CA LYS A 365 -0.23 -12.28 -20.32
C LYS A 365 -0.88 -12.45 -18.94
N ALA A 366 -0.75 -13.64 -18.32
CA ALA A 366 -1.25 -13.90 -16.98
C ALA A 366 -0.54 -13.04 -15.91
N PHE A 367 0.80 -12.95 -15.94
CA PHE A 367 1.54 -12.08 -15.01
C PHE A 367 1.23 -10.60 -15.20
N PHE A 368 1.07 -10.13 -16.46
CA PHE A 368 0.57 -8.78 -16.70
C PHE A 368 -0.86 -8.58 -16.18
N GLY A 369 -1.73 -9.57 -16.34
CA GLY A 369 -3.09 -9.57 -15.82
C GLY A 369 -3.15 -9.45 -14.29
N MET A 370 -2.14 -9.96 -13.58
CA MET A 370 -2.04 -9.83 -12.11
C MET A 370 -1.88 -8.37 -11.65
N ARG A 371 -1.45 -7.45 -12.51
CA ARG A 371 -1.33 -6.01 -12.20
C ARG A 371 -2.66 -5.38 -11.78
N LYS A 372 -3.80 -5.94 -12.22
CA LYS A 372 -5.13 -5.48 -11.82
C LYS A 372 -5.42 -5.64 -10.32
N HIS A 373 -4.67 -6.52 -9.63
CA HIS A 373 -4.74 -6.67 -8.17
C HIS A 373 -3.93 -5.61 -7.42
N PHE A 374 -3.14 -4.77 -8.12
CA PHE A 374 -2.27 -3.73 -7.55
C PHE A 374 -1.43 -4.22 -6.36
N PRO A 375 -0.65 -5.31 -6.50
CA PRO A 375 0.06 -5.90 -5.38
C PRO A 375 1.04 -4.91 -4.75
N ASP A 376 0.94 -4.75 -3.43
CA ASP A 376 1.81 -3.86 -2.67
C ASP A 376 3.21 -4.49 -2.49
N CYS A 377 3.25 -5.79 -2.25
CA CYS A 377 4.47 -6.55 -2.02
C CYS A 377 4.50 -7.84 -2.83
N HIS A 378 5.69 -8.28 -3.21
CA HIS A 378 5.96 -9.61 -3.75
C HIS A 378 7.13 -10.22 -2.98
N LEU A 379 6.85 -11.26 -2.22
CA LEU A 379 7.83 -12.01 -1.44
C LEU A 379 8.27 -13.22 -2.23
N LEU A 380 9.57 -13.41 -2.42
CA LEU A 380 10.10 -14.50 -3.21
C LEU A 380 10.84 -15.51 -2.32
N PHE A 381 10.29 -16.69 -2.17
CA PHE A 381 10.97 -17.85 -1.62
C PHE A 381 11.85 -18.57 -2.65
N THR A 382 11.79 -18.13 -3.91
CA THR A 382 12.67 -18.60 -5.00
C THR A 382 13.92 -17.72 -5.12
N ASN A 383 15.01 -18.31 -5.63
CA ASN A 383 16.30 -17.65 -5.87
C ASN A 383 16.70 -17.70 -7.35
N SER A 384 15.76 -17.54 -8.27
CA SER A 384 15.97 -17.63 -9.71
C SER A 384 15.65 -16.30 -10.41
N PHE A 385 16.37 -16.00 -11.49
CA PHE A 385 16.06 -14.85 -12.36
C PHE A 385 14.61 -14.90 -12.89
N ARG A 386 14.13 -16.11 -13.18
CA ARG A 386 12.74 -16.32 -13.60
C ARG A 386 11.75 -15.79 -12.55
N GLY A 387 11.91 -16.15 -11.27
CA GLY A 387 11.04 -15.65 -10.19
C GLY A 387 11.13 -14.13 -10.04
N ASP A 388 12.32 -13.54 -10.23
CA ASP A 388 12.51 -12.08 -10.21
C ASP A 388 11.75 -11.40 -11.35
N LEU A 389 11.79 -12.00 -12.55
CA LEU A 389 11.04 -11.51 -13.71
C LEU A 389 9.53 -11.62 -13.50
N GLU A 390 9.04 -12.72 -12.96
CA GLU A 390 7.65 -12.95 -12.59
C GLU A 390 7.17 -11.85 -11.62
N ALA A 391 7.95 -11.58 -10.58
CA ALA A 391 7.66 -10.53 -9.61
C ALA A 391 7.70 -9.11 -10.23
N PHE A 392 8.59 -8.85 -11.16
CA PHE A 392 8.66 -7.59 -11.89
C PHE A 392 7.45 -7.39 -12.81
N LEU A 393 7.09 -8.42 -13.56
CA LEU A 393 5.96 -8.39 -14.48
C LEU A 393 4.62 -8.25 -13.77
N SER A 394 4.46 -8.81 -12.56
CA SER A 394 3.27 -8.63 -11.72
C SER A 394 3.02 -7.19 -11.31
N GLY A 395 4.01 -6.31 -11.49
CA GLY A 395 3.91 -4.90 -11.19
C GLY A 395 3.97 -4.57 -9.69
N SER A 396 4.40 -5.46 -8.81
CA SER A 396 4.54 -5.19 -7.38
C SER A 396 5.52 -4.05 -7.11
N VAL A 397 5.16 -3.14 -6.19
CA VAL A 397 6.01 -1.99 -5.82
C VAL A 397 7.26 -2.48 -5.10
N HIS A 398 7.06 -3.35 -4.12
CA HIS A 398 8.12 -3.88 -3.28
C HIS A 398 8.31 -5.36 -3.58
N ARG A 399 9.50 -5.71 -4.06
CA ARG A 399 9.89 -7.09 -4.40
C ARG A 399 11.02 -7.50 -3.48
N PHE A 400 10.74 -8.45 -2.60
CA PHE A 400 11.62 -8.91 -1.53
C PHE A 400 12.14 -10.29 -1.83
N GLY A 401 13.43 -10.50 -1.65
CA GLY A 401 14.02 -11.81 -1.81
C GLY A 401 15.38 -11.95 -1.16
N LEU A 402 15.86 -13.19 -1.07
CA LEU A 402 17.17 -13.54 -0.58
C LEU A 402 18.20 -13.37 -1.69
N ARG A 403 19.32 -12.70 -1.41
CA ARG A 403 20.49 -12.64 -2.28
C ARG A 403 21.63 -13.46 -1.71
N ARG A 404 22.07 -14.44 -2.49
CA ARG A 404 23.27 -15.25 -2.20
C ARG A 404 24.54 -14.54 -2.66
N PRO A 405 25.72 -14.83 -2.06
CA PRO A 405 27.01 -14.30 -2.55
C PRO A 405 27.19 -14.58 -4.05
N ARG A 406 27.79 -13.63 -4.75
CA ARG A 406 28.08 -13.71 -6.21
C ARG A 406 26.85 -13.90 -7.13
N LYS A 407 25.61 -13.85 -6.61
CA LYS A 407 24.39 -13.95 -7.43
C LYS A 407 23.60 -12.64 -7.35
N PRO A 408 23.79 -11.67 -8.27
CA PRO A 408 23.04 -10.43 -8.29
C PRO A 408 21.56 -10.68 -8.63
N ARG A 409 20.67 -9.88 -8.04
CA ARG A 409 19.22 -9.93 -8.29
C ARG A 409 18.71 -8.49 -8.56
N PRO A 410 19.00 -7.92 -9.75
CA PRO A 410 18.74 -6.51 -10.04
C PRO A 410 17.24 -6.17 -10.12
N LEU A 411 16.38 -7.13 -10.41
CA LEU A 411 14.93 -6.92 -10.50
C LEU A 411 14.24 -6.86 -9.13
N LEU A 412 14.91 -7.21 -8.05
CA LEU A 412 14.38 -7.03 -6.70
C LEU A 412 14.57 -5.58 -6.24
N SER A 413 13.59 -5.04 -5.54
CA SER A 413 13.69 -3.72 -4.93
C SER A 413 14.35 -3.76 -3.54
N HIS A 414 14.30 -4.92 -2.86
CA HIS A 414 14.84 -5.14 -1.52
C HIS A 414 15.44 -6.54 -1.43
N CYS A 415 16.69 -6.62 -0.98
CA CYS A 415 17.40 -7.89 -0.86
C CYS A 415 17.90 -8.12 0.57
N PHE A 416 17.57 -9.25 1.15
CA PHE A 416 18.28 -9.80 2.30
C PHE A 416 19.55 -10.48 1.82
N ARG A 417 20.70 -10.03 2.30
CA ARG A 417 22.00 -10.57 1.89
C ARG A 417 22.41 -11.67 2.85
N ALA A 418 22.27 -12.93 2.44
CA ALA A 418 22.82 -14.04 3.18
C ALA A 418 24.36 -14.03 3.04
N ASN A 419 25.06 -14.15 4.16
CA ASN A 419 26.52 -14.30 4.15
C ASN A 419 26.90 -15.78 3.94
N ARG A 420 28.21 -16.03 3.73
CA ARG A 420 28.70 -17.39 3.45
C ARG A 420 28.50 -18.33 4.64
N GLN A 421 28.64 -17.83 5.88
CA GLN A 421 28.45 -18.64 7.10
C GLN A 421 27.00 -19.10 7.29
N MET A 422 26.03 -18.33 6.82
CA MET A 422 24.61 -18.72 6.86
C MET A 422 24.27 -19.81 5.84
N LEU A 423 25.11 -20.02 4.82
CA LEU A 423 24.82 -20.91 3.69
C LEU A 423 25.66 -22.18 3.69
N GLU A 424 26.84 -22.15 4.29
CA GLU A 424 27.86 -23.23 4.20
C GLU A 424 28.53 -23.44 5.56
N GLY A 425 28.98 -24.69 5.80
CA GLY A 425 29.74 -25.08 6.99
C GLY A 425 28.86 -25.43 8.21
N ALA A 426 29.49 -25.62 9.34
CA ALA A 426 28.84 -26.08 10.57
C ALA A 426 27.77 -25.10 11.15
N LYS A 427 27.84 -23.85 10.76
CA LYS A 427 26.86 -22.80 11.16
C LYS A 427 25.83 -22.50 10.05
N ALA A 428 25.74 -23.33 9.02
CA ALA A 428 24.77 -23.16 7.96
C ALA A 428 23.35 -23.24 8.51
N LEU A 429 22.51 -22.29 8.11
CA LEU A 429 21.12 -22.26 8.52
C LEU A 429 20.30 -23.22 7.67
N HIS A 430 19.37 -23.92 8.31
CA HIS A 430 18.33 -24.63 7.60
C HIS A 430 17.51 -23.66 6.73
N GLN A 431 17.00 -24.12 5.59
CA GLN A 431 16.33 -23.24 4.61
C GLN A 431 15.15 -22.48 5.20
N SER A 432 14.35 -23.11 6.06
CA SER A 432 13.23 -22.43 6.76
C SER A 432 13.72 -21.30 7.66
N LYS A 433 14.85 -21.52 8.39
CA LYS A 433 15.43 -20.49 9.25
C LYS A 433 15.99 -19.32 8.45
N LEU A 434 16.56 -19.61 7.28
CA LEU A 434 17.05 -18.56 6.37
C LEU A 434 15.90 -17.67 5.85
N TRP A 435 14.74 -18.25 5.56
CA TRP A 435 13.54 -17.50 5.20
C TRP A 435 12.96 -16.72 6.38
N GLU A 436 12.99 -17.28 7.58
CA GLU A 436 12.61 -16.58 8.81
C GLU A 436 13.47 -15.31 9.01
N GLU A 437 14.79 -15.45 8.91
CA GLU A 437 15.72 -14.31 9.02
C GLU A 437 15.46 -13.25 7.95
N MET A 438 15.21 -13.67 6.70
CA MET A 438 14.83 -12.76 5.62
C MET A 438 13.56 -11.99 5.95
N MET A 439 12.52 -12.66 6.42
CA MET A 439 11.24 -12.05 6.73
C MET A 439 11.35 -11.11 7.95
N ALA A 440 12.11 -11.51 8.96
CA ALA A 440 12.39 -10.69 10.13
C ALA A 440 13.23 -9.45 9.77
N HIS A 441 14.22 -9.60 8.89
CA HIS A 441 15.03 -8.48 8.38
C HIS A 441 14.17 -7.39 7.76
N PHE A 442 13.16 -7.76 6.99
CA PHE A 442 12.22 -6.81 6.39
C PHE A 442 11.13 -6.33 7.37
N GLY A 443 11.09 -6.87 8.58
CA GLY A 443 10.06 -6.54 9.58
C GLY A 443 8.68 -7.08 9.24
N LEU A 444 8.60 -8.11 8.41
CA LEU A 444 7.35 -8.75 7.99
C LEU A 444 6.80 -9.69 9.04
N ILE A 445 7.69 -10.36 9.77
CA ILE A 445 7.33 -11.24 10.89
C ILE A 445 8.07 -10.84 12.16
N THR A 446 7.56 -11.28 13.30
CA THR A 446 8.17 -11.02 14.61
C THR A 446 8.86 -12.23 15.19
N LYS A 447 8.25 -13.38 15.12
CA LYS A 447 8.77 -14.66 15.59
C LYS A 447 8.02 -15.78 14.88
N VAL A 448 8.72 -16.82 14.49
CA VAL A 448 8.12 -18.08 14.04
C VAL A 448 7.88 -18.96 15.26
N SER A 449 6.72 -19.58 15.34
CA SER A 449 6.46 -20.62 16.31
C SER A 449 7.44 -21.78 16.08
N GLY A 450 8.12 -22.24 17.10
CA GLY A 450 8.98 -23.44 17.02
C GLY A 450 8.20 -24.74 16.82
N GLN A 451 6.88 -24.70 16.88
CA GLN A 451 6.01 -25.85 16.63
C GLN A 451 5.98 -26.20 15.16
N PRO A 452 6.16 -27.48 14.79
CA PRO A 452 5.97 -27.90 13.42
C PRO A 452 4.54 -27.63 12.97
N TYR A 453 4.39 -27.35 11.67
CA TYR A 453 3.05 -27.20 11.08
C TYR A 453 2.34 -28.55 11.17
N ALA A 454 1.33 -28.64 12.01
CA ALA A 454 0.49 -29.81 12.14
C ALA A 454 -0.75 -29.66 11.26
N LEU A 455 -0.97 -30.59 10.37
CA LEU A 455 -2.21 -30.71 9.63
C LEU A 455 -3.33 -31.08 10.60
N LYS A 456 -4.32 -30.22 10.74
CA LYS A 456 -5.50 -30.48 11.60
C LYS A 456 -6.41 -31.49 10.91
N GLY A 457 -6.97 -32.41 11.69
CA GLY A 457 -8.00 -33.35 11.21
C GLY A 457 -7.47 -34.61 10.51
N LEU A 458 -6.17 -34.85 10.53
CA LEU A 458 -5.63 -36.14 10.10
C LEU A 458 -5.67 -37.15 11.24
N SER A 459 -6.45 -38.21 11.08
CA SER A 459 -6.35 -39.40 11.92
C SER A 459 -5.12 -40.21 11.50
N ARG A 460 -4.35 -40.67 12.47
CA ARG A 460 -3.30 -41.66 12.20
C ARG A 460 -3.93 -43.04 12.17
N ASP A 461 -3.67 -43.79 11.12
CA ASP A 461 -3.99 -45.19 11.07
C ASP A 461 -2.74 -45.98 11.47
N PRO A 462 -2.72 -46.58 12.67
CA PRO A 462 -1.53 -47.28 13.16
C PRO A 462 -1.16 -48.51 12.31
N GLY A 463 -2.11 -49.01 11.52
CA GLY A 463 -1.93 -50.10 10.60
C GLY A 463 -1.35 -49.74 9.23
N LYS A 464 -1.03 -48.45 8.98
CA LYS A 464 -0.51 -47.99 7.68
C LYS A 464 0.83 -47.29 7.79
N ILE A 465 1.76 -47.69 6.93
CA ILE A 465 3.09 -47.10 6.80
C ILE A 465 3.24 -46.56 5.38
N GLY A 466 3.54 -45.26 5.25
CA GLY A 466 3.85 -44.64 3.96
C GLY A 466 5.35 -44.60 3.70
N ILE A 467 5.78 -45.00 2.51
CA ILE A 467 7.19 -45.00 2.06
C ILE A 467 7.32 -44.23 0.76
N VAL A 468 8.36 -43.42 0.67
CA VAL A 468 8.71 -42.64 -0.52
C VAL A 468 10.10 -43.10 -1.00
N PRO A 469 10.21 -44.12 -1.84
CA PRO A 469 11.50 -44.67 -2.25
C PRO A 469 12.20 -43.81 -3.31
N GLY A 470 11.45 -42.94 -4.00
CA GLY A 470 11.93 -42.13 -5.10
C GLY A 470 12.56 -40.81 -4.68
N SER A 471 13.21 -40.14 -5.62
CA SER A 471 13.68 -38.76 -5.51
C SER A 471 13.82 -38.16 -6.91
N SER A 472 13.12 -37.08 -7.18
CA SER A 472 13.08 -36.49 -8.53
C SER A 472 14.36 -35.75 -8.95
N ASN A 473 15.19 -35.29 -8.02
CA ASN A 473 16.32 -34.39 -8.34
C ASN A 473 17.70 -34.93 -8.15
N ASN A 474 17.86 -35.97 -7.34
CA ASN A 474 19.19 -36.50 -7.02
C ASN A 474 19.11 -37.99 -6.71
N PRO A 475 19.53 -38.84 -7.66
CA PRO A 475 19.58 -40.30 -7.44
C PRO A 475 20.39 -40.70 -6.21
N ARG A 476 21.41 -39.91 -5.82
CA ARG A 476 22.23 -40.18 -4.61
C ARG A 476 21.44 -40.02 -3.30
N LYS A 477 20.25 -39.42 -3.32
CA LYS A 477 19.35 -39.33 -2.16
C LYS A 477 18.47 -40.58 -2.02
N ARG A 478 18.43 -41.44 -3.02
CA ARG A 478 17.64 -42.67 -2.99
C ARG A 478 18.37 -43.70 -2.15
N TRP A 479 17.65 -44.30 -1.23
CA TRP A 479 18.15 -45.50 -0.56
C TRP A 479 18.08 -46.66 -1.55
N ALA A 480 19.06 -47.57 -1.51
CA ALA A 480 19.13 -48.66 -2.48
C ALA A 480 17.89 -49.56 -2.38
N VAL A 481 17.33 -49.98 -3.52
CA VAL A 481 16.11 -50.80 -3.58
C VAL A 481 16.25 -52.06 -2.73
N LYS A 482 17.40 -52.75 -2.79
CA LYS A 482 17.68 -53.94 -1.96
C LYS A 482 17.51 -53.70 -0.45
N ASN A 483 17.80 -52.47 0.01
CA ASN A 483 17.66 -52.14 1.42
C ASN A 483 16.18 -51.92 1.80
N TRP A 484 15.39 -51.30 0.88
CA TRP A 484 13.95 -51.19 1.05
C TRP A 484 13.29 -52.57 1.11
N ILE A 485 13.66 -53.49 0.20
CA ILE A 485 13.16 -54.86 0.18
C ILE A 485 13.48 -55.55 1.51
N SER A 486 14.73 -55.51 1.95
CA SER A 486 15.14 -56.13 3.22
C SER A 486 14.39 -55.56 4.45
N LEU A 487 14.23 -54.25 4.50
CA LEU A 487 13.50 -53.61 5.58
C LEU A 487 12.03 -54.03 5.59
N LEU A 488 11.37 -53.96 4.44
CA LEU A 488 9.94 -54.26 4.33
C LEU A 488 9.64 -55.73 4.55
N SER A 489 10.49 -56.66 4.07
CA SER A 489 10.35 -58.11 4.33
C SER A 489 10.37 -58.38 5.83
N LYS A 490 11.30 -57.77 6.57
CA LYS A 490 11.35 -57.90 8.03
C LYS A 490 10.13 -57.29 8.72
N LEU A 491 9.79 -56.08 8.30
CA LEU A 491 8.64 -55.35 8.87
C LEU A 491 7.33 -56.16 8.73
N LEU A 492 7.08 -56.70 7.55
CA LEU A 492 5.85 -57.48 7.28
C LEU A 492 5.86 -58.83 7.96
N ALA A 493 7.06 -59.44 8.19
CA ALA A 493 7.19 -60.65 8.98
C ALA A 493 6.89 -60.42 10.45
N ASP A 494 7.41 -59.31 11.02
CA ASP A 494 7.21 -58.95 12.43
C ASP A 494 5.79 -58.38 12.70
N TYR A 495 5.19 -57.72 11.69
CA TYR A 495 3.88 -57.04 11.79
C TYR A 495 2.98 -57.38 10.59
N PRO A 496 2.38 -58.56 10.52
CA PRO A 496 1.62 -59.04 9.35
C PRO A 496 0.34 -58.21 9.05
N SER A 497 -0.18 -57.46 10.04
CA SER A 497 -1.35 -56.63 9.89
C SER A 497 -1.09 -55.24 9.32
N VAL A 498 0.20 -54.86 9.18
CA VAL A 498 0.59 -53.55 8.66
C VAL A 498 0.44 -53.50 7.13
N ARG A 499 -0.14 -52.44 6.64
CA ARG A 499 -0.22 -52.13 5.19
C ARG A 499 0.84 -51.10 4.82
N VAL A 500 1.65 -51.43 3.83
CA VAL A 500 2.68 -50.53 3.30
C VAL A 500 2.15 -49.86 2.04
N HIS A 501 2.20 -48.53 2.02
CA HIS A 501 1.84 -47.70 0.86
C HIS A 501 3.11 -47.10 0.27
N LEU A 502 3.41 -47.38 -1.00
CA LEU A 502 4.49 -46.76 -1.74
C LEU A 502 3.98 -45.49 -2.43
N TYR A 503 4.56 -44.34 -2.08
CA TYR A 503 4.22 -43.05 -2.66
C TYR A 503 5.32 -42.56 -3.60
N GLY A 504 4.94 -42.03 -4.75
CA GLY A 504 5.85 -41.50 -5.74
C GLY A 504 5.14 -40.85 -6.92
N THR A 505 5.90 -40.48 -7.92
CA THR A 505 5.42 -40.03 -9.22
C THR A 505 5.51 -41.13 -10.24
N GLN A 506 4.97 -40.95 -11.44
CA GLN A 506 5.13 -41.91 -12.54
C GLN A 506 6.59 -42.28 -12.82
N VAL A 507 7.53 -41.36 -12.60
CA VAL A 507 8.97 -41.59 -12.76
C VAL A 507 9.51 -42.57 -11.70
N ASP A 508 8.86 -42.70 -10.56
CA ASP A 508 9.24 -43.57 -9.45
C ASP A 508 8.57 -44.97 -9.53
N MET A 509 7.62 -45.16 -10.46
CA MET A 509 6.91 -46.44 -10.65
C MET A 509 7.84 -47.65 -10.84
N PRO A 510 8.94 -47.58 -11.65
CA PRO A 510 9.82 -48.72 -11.79
C PRO A 510 10.43 -49.21 -10.46
N ILE A 511 10.80 -48.24 -9.58
CA ILE A 511 11.37 -48.56 -8.26
C ILE A 511 10.29 -49.14 -7.35
N SER A 512 9.09 -48.58 -7.38
CA SER A 512 7.97 -49.06 -6.58
C SER A 512 7.53 -50.45 -6.98
N ASN A 513 7.47 -50.73 -8.29
CA ASN A 513 7.15 -52.06 -8.81
C ASN A 513 8.22 -53.10 -8.46
N GLU A 514 9.51 -52.75 -8.54
CA GLU A 514 10.61 -53.65 -8.15
C GLU A 514 10.49 -54.03 -6.67
N ILE A 515 10.19 -53.06 -5.80
CA ILE A 515 10.00 -53.29 -4.36
C ILE A 515 8.76 -54.18 -4.14
N SER A 516 7.60 -53.86 -4.73
CA SER A 516 6.38 -54.61 -4.58
C SER A 516 6.50 -56.06 -5.03
N ASN A 517 7.03 -56.27 -6.24
CA ASN A 517 7.21 -57.61 -6.80
C ASN A 517 8.17 -58.48 -5.96
N SER A 518 9.20 -57.88 -5.35
CA SER A 518 10.16 -58.60 -4.53
C SER A 518 9.64 -59.00 -3.16
N ILE A 519 8.60 -58.32 -2.67
CA ILE A 519 8.02 -58.60 -1.36
C ILE A 519 6.81 -59.55 -1.48
N GLY A 520 6.35 -59.84 -2.69
CA GLY A 520 5.25 -60.77 -2.95
C GLY A 520 3.88 -60.28 -2.51
N THR A 521 3.66 -58.95 -2.55
CA THR A 521 2.37 -58.30 -2.24
C THR A 521 1.83 -57.62 -3.50
N ASP A 522 0.53 -57.81 -3.78
CA ASP A 522 -0.21 -57.10 -4.82
C ASP A 522 -0.38 -55.60 -4.52
#